data_61b6c00084cc11fa5c19ac8a41b793c4
#
_entry.id   61b6c00084cc11fa5c19ac8a41b793c4
#
_cell.length_a   1.000
_cell.length_b   1.000
_cell.length_c   1.000
_cell.angle_alpha   90.00
_cell.angle_beta   90.00
_cell.angle_gamma   90.00
#
_symmetry.space_group_name_H-M   'P 1'
#
loop_
_entity.id
_entity.type
_entity.pdbx_description
1 polymer ?
#
loop_
_entity_poly.entity_id
_entity_poly.type
_entity_poly.pdbx_seq_one_letter_code
_entity_poly.pdbx_strand_id
1 'polypeptide(L)'
;MRYIRALMLGITLIALVVACGSYALLREVRATGGSSNVPVEVTIAPGATTSDIATILAREGLISQPLLFTSIVRAQDLDGKLQAGRYLLTPSMTMNEILINLQFSRVDEVQFTIPEGLRLEEIAAIVGETGVVSEQAFLDVISDAEPFKANYFLLSSLPPNASLEGYLYPDTYRISTTANAQEIASIMLDRFSQLYLENVDQVVRVPNVNVHQIVTMASIVQRESARIDEMPLISAVFWNRLKPENVAETGNGRLQADATVQYALGFS
;
A
#
# COMPACT_ATOMS: atom_id res chain seq x y z
N MET A 1 -8.66 -55.01 -49.13
CA MET A 1 -7.36 -54.35 -48.83
C MET A 1 -7.24 -52.91 -49.32
N ARG A 2 -7.71 -52.56 -50.53
CA ARG A 2 -7.60 -51.17 -51.07
C ARG A 2 -8.36 -50.12 -50.20
N TYR A 3 -9.57 -50.41 -49.72
CA TYR A 3 -10.36 -49.50 -48.88
C TYR A 3 -9.77 -49.25 -47.48
N ILE A 4 -9.14 -50.30 -46.90
CA ILE A 4 -8.47 -50.18 -45.60
C ILE A 4 -7.22 -49.28 -45.72
N ARG A 5 -6.47 -49.35 -46.79
CA ARG A 5 -5.32 -48.46 -47.03
C ARG A 5 -5.75 -47.02 -47.29
N ALA A 6 -6.86 -46.80 -48.01
CA ALA A 6 -7.41 -45.46 -48.23
C ALA A 6 -7.94 -44.85 -46.95
N LEU A 7 -8.60 -45.62 -46.08
CA LEU A 7 -9.06 -45.16 -44.76
C LEU A 7 -7.89 -44.80 -43.84
N MET A 8 -6.86 -45.61 -43.80
CA MET A 8 -5.64 -45.35 -43.00
C MET A 8 -4.93 -44.08 -43.48
N LEU A 9 -4.80 -43.87 -44.79
CA LEU A 9 -4.25 -42.66 -45.39
C LEU A 9 -5.06 -41.41 -45.02
N GLY A 10 -6.40 -41.51 -45.01
CA GLY A 10 -7.26 -40.41 -44.60
C GLY A 10 -7.09 -40.03 -43.12
N ILE A 11 -7.01 -41.03 -42.23
CA ILE A 11 -6.79 -40.82 -40.80
C ILE A 11 -5.41 -40.17 -40.52
N THR A 12 -4.38 -40.64 -41.21
CA THR A 12 -3.03 -40.07 -41.07
C THR A 12 -2.94 -38.63 -41.56
N LEU A 13 -3.65 -38.31 -42.66
CA LEU A 13 -3.71 -36.94 -43.18
C LEU A 13 -4.42 -35.99 -42.19
N ILE A 14 -5.56 -36.42 -41.64
CA ILE A 14 -6.31 -35.65 -40.63
C ILE A 14 -5.45 -35.46 -39.38
N ALA A 15 -4.77 -36.50 -38.89
CA ALA A 15 -3.87 -36.41 -37.75
C ALA A 15 -2.70 -35.43 -37.99
N LEU A 16 -2.13 -35.46 -39.23
CA LEU A 16 -1.10 -34.50 -39.61
C LEU A 16 -1.58 -33.07 -39.67
N VAL A 17 -2.77 -32.83 -40.22
CA VAL A 17 -3.38 -31.50 -40.28
C VAL A 17 -3.67 -30.99 -38.85
N VAL A 18 -4.20 -31.83 -37.98
CA VAL A 18 -4.45 -31.49 -36.58
C VAL A 18 -3.13 -31.20 -35.84
N ALA A 19 -2.10 -32.03 -36.06
CA ALA A 19 -0.79 -31.84 -35.45
C ALA A 19 -0.09 -30.54 -35.95
N CYS A 20 -0.14 -30.27 -37.25
CA CYS A 20 0.37 -29.03 -37.84
C CYS A 20 -0.41 -27.81 -37.36
N GLY A 21 -1.72 -27.90 -37.28
CA GLY A 21 -2.58 -26.84 -36.76
C GLY A 21 -2.30 -26.54 -35.27
N SER A 22 -2.16 -27.61 -34.47
CA SER A 22 -1.80 -27.49 -33.04
C SER A 22 -0.38 -26.92 -32.85
N TYR A 23 0.58 -27.32 -33.69
CA TYR A 23 1.95 -26.81 -33.67
C TYR A 23 2.01 -25.32 -34.08
N ALA A 24 1.24 -24.92 -35.09
CA ALA A 24 1.14 -23.54 -35.52
C ALA A 24 0.51 -22.65 -34.41
N LEU A 25 -0.56 -23.12 -33.78
CA LEU A 25 -1.20 -22.47 -32.64
C LEU A 25 -0.24 -22.34 -31.43
N LEU A 26 0.49 -23.41 -31.11
CA LEU A 26 1.48 -23.40 -30.04
C LEU A 26 2.66 -22.46 -30.34
N ARG A 27 3.02 -22.33 -31.62
CA ARG A 27 4.08 -21.41 -32.06
C ARG A 27 3.62 -19.94 -31.99
N GLU A 28 2.36 -19.65 -32.33
CA GLU A 28 1.79 -18.30 -32.19
C GLU A 28 1.55 -17.89 -30.75
N VAL A 29 1.15 -18.79 -29.87
CA VAL A 29 1.10 -18.54 -28.41
C VAL A 29 2.48 -18.26 -27.85
N ARG A 30 3.55 -18.76 -28.48
CA ARG A 30 4.94 -18.44 -28.13
C ARG A 30 5.50 -17.19 -28.82
N ALA A 31 4.92 -16.77 -29.94
CA ALA A 31 5.38 -15.62 -30.70
C ALA A 31 4.65 -14.35 -30.25
N THR A 32 5.34 -13.50 -29.59
CA THR A 32 4.95 -12.13 -29.26
C THR A 32 5.33 -11.16 -30.36
N GLY A 33 5.14 -9.87 -30.17
CA GLY A 33 5.24 -8.84 -31.19
C GLY A 33 6.56 -8.71 -31.95
N GLY A 34 7.64 -9.42 -31.54
CA GLY A 34 8.93 -9.33 -32.24
C GLY A 34 10.07 -10.06 -31.56
N SER A 35 11.27 -9.96 -32.15
CA SER A 35 12.51 -10.54 -31.63
C SER A 35 13.40 -9.53 -30.90
N SER A 36 12.92 -8.29 -30.68
CA SER A 36 13.67 -7.25 -29.99
C SER A 36 13.73 -7.50 -28.49
N ASN A 37 14.93 -7.45 -27.92
CA ASN A 37 15.17 -7.51 -26.48
C ASN A 37 15.26 -6.12 -25.83
N VAL A 38 14.95 -5.06 -26.58
CA VAL A 38 14.92 -3.70 -26.02
C VAL A 38 13.65 -3.57 -25.16
N PRO A 39 13.78 -3.25 -23.86
CA PRO A 39 12.61 -3.06 -23.00
C PRO A 39 11.76 -1.89 -23.46
N VAL A 40 10.46 -2.08 -23.47
CA VAL A 40 9.45 -1.06 -23.74
C VAL A 40 8.71 -0.80 -22.41
N GLU A 41 8.64 0.45 -22.00
CA GLU A 41 7.87 0.84 -20.82
C GLU A 41 6.39 0.95 -21.20
N VAL A 42 5.54 0.26 -20.45
CA VAL A 42 4.08 0.25 -20.62
C VAL A 42 3.41 0.61 -19.32
N THR A 43 2.49 1.56 -19.37
CA THR A 43 1.68 1.97 -18.22
C THR A 43 0.26 1.45 -18.38
N ILE A 44 -0.21 0.68 -17.40
CA ILE A 44 -1.59 0.19 -17.28
C ILE A 44 -2.28 1.03 -16.20
N ALA A 45 -3.31 1.78 -16.60
CA ALA A 45 -4.06 2.62 -15.67
C ALA A 45 -4.90 1.78 -14.68
N PRO A 46 -5.15 2.26 -13.46
CA PRO A 46 -6.11 1.65 -12.55
C PRO A 46 -7.49 1.52 -13.20
N GLY A 47 -8.12 0.33 -13.08
CA GLY A 47 -9.42 0.05 -13.67
C GLY A 47 -9.41 -0.26 -15.17
N ALA A 48 -8.25 -0.37 -15.82
CA ALA A 48 -8.16 -0.79 -17.22
C ALA A 48 -8.74 -2.20 -17.40
N THR A 49 -9.61 -2.37 -18.41
CA THR A 49 -10.16 -3.69 -18.75
C THR A 49 -9.11 -4.55 -19.47
N THR A 50 -9.31 -5.87 -19.49
CA THR A 50 -8.47 -6.80 -20.27
C THR A 50 -8.36 -6.38 -21.76
N SER A 51 -9.42 -5.80 -22.32
CA SER A 51 -9.41 -5.29 -23.69
C SER A 51 -8.55 -4.05 -23.86
N ASP A 52 -8.57 -3.15 -22.88
CA ASP A 52 -7.74 -1.93 -22.89
C ASP A 52 -6.26 -2.32 -22.79
N ILE A 53 -5.93 -3.25 -21.89
CA ILE A 53 -4.58 -3.80 -21.72
C ILE A 53 -4.08 -4.43 -23.02
N ALA A 54 -4.91 -5.27 -23.67
CA ALA A 54 -4.56 -5.88 -24.96
C ALA A 54 -4.30 -4.82 -26.05
N THR A 55 -5.07 -3.76 -26.08
CA THR A 55 -4.91 -2.65 -27.04
C THR A 55 -3.60 -1.90 -26.78
N ILE A 56 -3.29 -1.59 -25.51
CA ILE A 56 -2.04 -0.94 -25.11
C ILE A 56 -0.84 -1.81 -25.53
N LEU A 57 -0.83 -3.09 -25.17
CA LEU A 57 0.25 -4.01 -25.50
C LEU A 57 0.47 -4.15 -27.00
N ALA A 58 -0.60 -4.17 -27.80
CA ALA A 58 -0.52 -4.23 -29.25
C ALA A 58 0.03 -2.94 -29.85
N ARG A 59 -0.38 -1.78 -29.35
CA ARG A 59 0.10 -0.46 -29.78
C ARG A 59 1.61 -0.31 -29.53
N GLU A 60 2.10 -0.81 -28.41
CA GLU A 60 3.52 -0.81 -28.06
C GLU A 60 4.32 -1.97 -28.72
N GLY A 61 3.69 -2.75 -29.59
CA GLY A 61 4.37 -3.83 -30.34
C GLY A 61 4.78 -5.05 -29.49
N LEU A 62 4.19 -5.23 -28.32
CA LEU A 62 4.49 -6.31 -27.38
C LEU A 62 3.69 -7.58 -27.69
N ILE A 63 2.53 -7.44 -28.31
CA ILE A 63 1.70 -8.54 -28.79
C ILE A 63 1.22 -8.27 -30.22
N SER A 64 1.09 -9.31 -31.04
CA SER A 64 0.59 -9.18 -32.41
C SER A 64 -0.92 -9.40 -32.54
N GLN A 65 -1.54 -10.06 -31.57
CA GLN A 65 -2.93 -10.50 -31.63
C GLN A 65 -3.70 -10.19 -30.33
N PRO A 66 -4.33 -8.99 -30.21
CA PRO A 66 -5.08 -8.59 -29.03
C PRO A 66 -6.24 -9.53 -28.66
N LEU A 67 -6.93 -10.08 -29.66
CA LEU A 67 -8.03 -11.02 -29.44
C LEU A 67 -7.54 -12.35 -28.85
N LEU A 68 -6.36 -12.82 -29.24
CA LEU A 68 -5.78 -14.02 -28.68
C LEU A 68 -5.38 -13.78 -27.20
N PHE A 69 -4.79 -12.64 -26.90
CA PHE A 69 -4.47 -12.23 -25.52
C PHE A 69 -5.70 -12.26 -24.63
N THR A 70 -6.80 -11.59 -25.03
CA THR A 70 -8.04 -11.57 -24.25
C THR A 70 -8.65 -12.96 -24.09
N SER A 71 -8.53 -13.82 -25.09
CA SER A 71 -9.01 -15.21 -25.02
C SER A 71 -8.20 -16.05 -24.02
N ILE A 72 -6.88 -15.88 -23.98
CA ILE A 72 -5.99 -16.58 -23.04
C ILE A 72 -6.27 -16.10 -21.60
N VAL A 73 -6.41 -14.78 -21.38
CA VAL A 73 -6.75 -14.22 -20.06
C VAL A 73 -8.03 -14.85 -19.51
N ARG A 74 -9.08 -14.94 -20.32
CA ARG A 74 -10.36 -15.59 -19.95
C ARG A 74 -10.21 -17.08 -19.70
N ALA A 75 -9.48 -17.79 -20.58
CA ALA A 75 -9.28 -19.23 -20.44
C ALA A 75 -8.48 -19.60 -19.17
N GLN A 76 -7.62 -18.71 -18.68
CA GLN A 76 -6.85 -18.87 -17.45
C GLN A 76 -7.52 -18.26 -16.22
N ASP A 77 -8.74 -17.74 -16.35
CA ASP A 77 -9.49 -17.06 -15.28
C ASP A 77 -8.70 -15.89 -14.64
N LEU A 78 -8.03 -15.11 -15.49
CA LEU A 78 -7.21 -13.95 -15.10
C LEU A 78 -7.92 -12.60 -15.31
N ASP A 79 -9.19 -12.58 -15.75
CA ASP A 79 -9.98 -11.36 -15.88
C ASP A 79 -10.07 -10.64 -14.51
N GLY A 80 -9.68 -9.37 -14.48
CA GLY A 80 -9.62 -8.57 -13.25
C GLY A 80 -8.45 -8.89 -12.31
N LYS A 81 -7.56 -9.84 -12.66
CA LYS A 81 -6.36 -10.18 -11.88
C LYS A 81 -5.07 -9.55 -12.43
N LEU A 82 -5.16 -8.90 -13.60
CA LEU A 82 -4.06 -8.14 -14.18
C LEU A 82 -3.98 -6.80 -13.45
N GLN A 83 -2.80 -6.46 -12.95
CA GLN A 83 -2.62 -5.29 -12.10
C GLN A 83 -2.33 -4.03 -12.90
N ALA A 84 -2.78 -2.89 -12.40
CA ALA A 84 -2.35 -1.58 -12.87
C ALA A 84 -0.90 -1.32 -12.45
N GLY A 85 -0.16 -0.52 -13.22
CA GLY A 85 1.22 -0.17 -12.90
C GLY A 85 2.07 0.08 -14.13
N ARG A 86 3.36 0.34 -13.91
CA ARG A 86 4.35 0.46 -14.97
C ARG A 86 5.12 -0.84 -15.11
N TYR A 87 5.31 -1.28 -16.36
CA TYR A 87 5.96 -2.53 -16.69
C TYR A 87 7.05 -2.28 -17.73
N LEU A 88 8.20 -2.93 -17.54
CA LEU A 88 9.24 -3.03 -18.55
C LEU A 88 9.11 -4.40 -19.22
N LEU A 89 8.54 -4.42 -20.42
CA LEU A 89 8.29 -5.62 -21.18
C LEU A 89 9.13 -5.61 -22.47
N THR A 90 9.54 -6.76 -22.96
CA THR A 90 10.28 -6.84 -24.23
C THR A 90 9.41 -7.50 -25.30
N PRO A 91 9.51 -7.06 -26.57
CA PRO A 91 8.80 -7.70 -27.68
C PRO A 91 9.14 -9.18 -27.89
N SER A 92 10.28 -9.65 -27.35
CA SER A 92 10.69 -11.06 -27.36
C SER A 92 10.03 -11.93 -26.30
N MET A 93 9.35 -11.34 -25.31
CA MET A 93 8.61 -12.10 -24.30
C MET A 93 7.46 -12.87 -24.91
N THR A 94 7.24 -14.08 -24.42
CA THR A 94 6.05 -14.85 -24.76
C THR A 94 4.80 -14.22 -24.11
N MET A 95 3.65 -14.50 -24.67
CA MET A 95 2.37 -14.01 -24.11
C MET A 95 2.17 -14.45 -22.65
N ASN A 96 2.62 -15.64 -22.30
CA ASN A 96 2.57 -16.15 -20.94
C ASN A 96 3.51 -15.38 -19.98
N GLU A 97 4.72 -15.03 -20.44
CA GLU A 97 5.64 -14.20 -19.66
C GLU A 97 5.08 -12.80 -19.43
N ILE A 98 4.46 -12.20 -20.46
CA ILE A 98 3.75 -10.92 -20.32
C ILE A 98 2.61 -11.06 -19.29
N LEU A 99 1.79 -12.10 -19.36
CA LEU A 99 0.71 -12.35 -18.40
C LEU A 99 1.22 -12.52 -16.97
N ILE A 100 2.31 -13.25 -16.78
CA ILE A 100 2.94 -13.39 -15.45
C ILE A 100 3.40 -12.02 -14.95
N ASN A 101 4.09 -11.22 -15.78
CA ASN A 101 4.51 -9.88 -15.38
C ASN A 101 3.33 -8.98 -15.01
N LEU A 102 2.21 -9.05 -15.74
CA LEU A 102 1.02 -8.25 -15.47
C LEU A 102 0.23 -8.70 -14.23
N GLN A 103 0.42 -9.93 -13.75
CA GLN A 103 -0.16 -10.40 -12.49
C GLN A 103 0.64 -9.91 -11.27
N PHE A 104 1.93 -9.64 -11.44
CA PHE A 104 2.81 -9.13 -10.41
C PHE A 104 3.27 -7.74 -10.84
N SER A 105 2.50 -6.72 -10.46
CA SER A 105 2.90 -5.34 -10.68
C SER A 105 4.28 -5.12 -10.05
N ARG A 106 5.28 -4.79 -10.84
CA ARG A 106 6.42 -4.02 -10.33
C ARG A 106 5.94 -2.58 -10.22
N VAL A 107 5.20 -2.32 -9.18
CA VAL A 107 5.03 -0.95 -8.73
C VAL A 107 6.44 -0.50 -8.37
N ASP A 108 6.96 0.53 -9.05
CA ASP A 108 8.17 1.19 -8.57
C ASP A 108 7.83 1.69 -7.19
N GLU A 109 8.39 1.05 -6.18
CA GLU A 109 8.19 1.41 -4.78
C GLU A 109 9.37 2.25 -4.31
N VAL A 110 9.06 3.26 -3.54
CA VAL A 110 10.04 4.00 -2.75
C VAL A 110 9.87 3.57 -1.30
N GLN A 111 11.00 3.31 -0.64
CA GLN A 111 11.03 2.96 0.78
C GLN A 111 11.52 4.17 1.58
N PHE A 112 10.87 4.44 2.70
CA PHE A 112 11.30 5.45 3.67
C PHE A 112 11.03 4.96 5.09
N THR A 113 11.73 5.49 6.07
CA THR A 113 11.60 5.12 7.48
C THR A 113 11.23 6.33 8.31
N ILE A 114 10.19 6.19 9.12
CA ILE A 114 9.78 7.19 10.11
C ILE A 114 10.27 6.73 11.48
N PRO A 115 11.23 7.45 12.08
CA PRO A 115 11.67 7.21 13.46
C PRO A 115 10.56 7.54 14.48
N GLU A 116 10.72 7.02 15.69
CA GLU A 116 9.84 7.34 16.80
C GLU A 116 10.01 8.79 17.28
N GLY A 117 8.94 9.39 17.80
CA GLY A 117 8.97 10.69 18.48
C GLY A 117 8.96 11.91 17.59
N LEU A 118 8.76 11.74 16.27
CA LEU A 118 8.66 12.84 15.32
C LEU A 118 7.30 13.53 15.36
N ARG A 119 7.29 14.83 15.03
CA ARG A 119 6.08 15.63 14.78
C ARG A 119 5.62 15.50 13.33
N LEU A 120 4.40 15.97 13.05
CA LEU A 120 3.83 15.93 11.71
C LEU A 120 4.70 16.61 10.65
N GLU A 121 5.29 17.77 10.99
CA GLU A 121 6.17 18.52 10.08
C GLU A 121 7.42 17.71 9.71
N GLU A 122 8.02 17.05 10.70
CA GLU A 122 9.21 16.21 10.50
C GLU A 122 8.88 14.97 9.67
N ILE A 123 7.71 14.35 9.93
CA ILE A 123 7.21 13.23 9.12
C ILE A 123 6.94 13.70 7.68
N ALA A 124 6.31 14.88 7.50
CA ALA A 124 6.04 15.43 6.18
C ALA A 124 7.32 15.72 5.39
N ALA A 125 8.36 16.21 6.05
CA ALA A 125 9.66 16.43 5.42
C ALA A 125 10.27 15.11 4.91
N ILE A 126 10.27 14.04 5.73
CA ILE A 126 10.78 12.72 5.33
C ILE A 126 9.99 12.15 4.14
N VAL A 127 8.65 12.27 4.17
CA VAL A 127 7.81 11.83 3.05
C VAL A 127 8.10 12.66 1.80
N GLY A 128 8.29 13.97 1.94
CA GLY A 128 8.66 14.88 0.86
C GLY A 128 10.00 14.53 0.19
N GLU A 129 11.00 14.06 0.96
CA GLU A 129 12.30 13.60 0.45
C GLU A 129 12.17 12.39 -0.50
N THR A 130 11.09 11.62 -0.42
CA THR A 130 10.84 10.52 -1.35
C THR A 130 10.60 10.97 -2.79
N GLY A 131 10.22 12.23 -2.99
CA GLY A 131 9.87 12.78 -4.31
C GLY A 131 8.52 12.29 -4.87
N VAL A 132 7.77 11.46 -4.13
CA VAL A 132 6.45 10.94 -4.56
C VAL A 132 5.37 12.01 -4.39
N VAL A 133 5.38 12.71 -3.26
CA VAL A 133 4.53 13.88 -2.98
C VAL A 133 5.38 14.97 -2.39
N SER A 134 4.95 16.23 -2.51
CA SER A 134 5.65 17.32 -1.82
C SER A 134 5.36 17.30 -0.32
N GLU A 135 6.34 17.77 0.48
CA GLU A 135 6.20 17.97 1.92
C GLU A 135 4.90 18.71 2.27
N GLN A 136 4.65 19.85 1.60
CA GLN A 136 3.46 20.67 1.84
C GLN A 136 2.16 19.92 1.53
N ALA A 137 2.10 19.19 0.41
CA ALA A 137 0.91 18.44 0.03
C ALA A 137 0.61 17.32 1.04
N PHE A 138 1.64 16.69 1.60
CA PHE A 138 1.45 15.69 2.63
C PHE A 138 1.04 16.32 3.95
N LEU A 139 1.69 17.42 4.36
CA LEU A 139 1.37 18.16 5.57
C LEU A 139 -0.09 18.67 5.57
N ASP A 140 -0.56 19.20 4.44
CA ASP A 140 -1.95 19.67 4.30
C ASP A 140 -2.95 18.52 4.56
N VAL A 141 -2.67 17.32 4.07
CA VAL A 141 -3.54 16.15 4.25
C VAL A 141 -3.54 15.65 5.69
N ILE A 142 -2.37 15.57 6.36
CA ILE A 142 -2.26 15.02 7.72
C ILE A 142 -2.63 16.04 8.81
N SER A 143 -2.74 17.32 8.46
CA SER A 143 -3.18 18.39 9.37
C SER A 143 -4.69 18.37 9.65
N ASP A 144 -5.47 17.61 8.89
CA ASP A 144 -6.90 17.43 9.09
C ASP A 144 -7.26 15.93 9.14
N ALA A 145 -7.67 15.45 10.30
CA ALA A 145 -8.07 14.06 10.50
C ALA A 145 -9.50 13.75 10.02
N GLU A 146 -10.32 14.77 9.72
CA GLU A 146 -11.74 14.60 9.43
C GLU A 146 -12.02 13.67 8.24
N PRO A 147 -11.28 13.75 7.11
CA PRO A 147 -11.47 12.84 5.96
C PRO A 147 -11.23 11.36 6.28
N PHE A 148 -10.48 11.06 7.34
CA PHE A 148 -10.11 9.70 7.72
C PHE A 148 -11.05 9.07 8.77
N LYS A 149 -11.79 9.88 9.53
CA LYS A 149 -12.64 9.39 10.64
C LYS A 149 -13.67 8.35 10.23
N ALA A 150 -14.20 8.43 9.01
CA ALA A 150 -15.18 7.47 8.51
C ALA A 150 -14.62 6.05 8.37
N ASN A 151 -13.31 5.92 8.10
CA ASN A 151 -12.65 4.64 7.85
C ASN A 151 -11.85 4.14 9.07
N TYR A 152 -11.51 5.03 10.01
CA TYR A 152 -10.66 4.70 11.16
C TYR A 152 -11.36 5.02 12.48
N PHE A 153 -11.97 3.99 13.11
CA PHE A 153 -12.70 4.17 14.37
C PHE A 153 -11.81 4.73 15.50
N LEU A 154 -10.50 4.47 15.46
CA LEU A 154 -9.54 5.00 16.43
C LEU A 154 -9.47 6.52 16.43
N LEU A 155 -9.86 7.18 15.33
CA LEU A 155 -9.92 8.63 15.20
C LEU A 155 -11.26 9.22 15.67
N SER A 156 -12.25 8.40 16.03
CA SER A 156 -13.61 8.85 16.40
C SER A 156 -13.63 9.76 17.65
N SER A 157 -12.64 9.61 18.52
CA SER A 157 -12.51 10.43 19.74
C SER A 157 -11.69 11.69 19.55
N LEU A 158 -11.16 11.95 18.36
CA LEU A 158 -10.46 13.19 18.05
C LEU A 158 -11.40 14.39 18.03
N PRO A 159 -10.99 15.54 18.61
CA PRO A 159 -11.73 16.78 18.48
C PRO A 159 -11.97 17.17 17.01
N PRO A 160 -12.96 18.03 16.73
CA PRO A 160 -13.10 18.65 15.40
C PRO A 160 -11.82 19.42 15.03
N ASN A 161 -11.45 19.37 13.76
CA ASN A 161 -10.25 20.02 13.20
C ASN A 161 -8.92 19.58 13.85
N ALA A 162 -8.88 18.41 14.47
CA ALA A 162 -7.63 17.83 14.94
C ALA A 162 -6.83 17.26 13.78
N SER A 163 -5.51 17.29 13.91
CA SER A 163 -4.57 16.65 12.98
C SER A 163 -4.40 15.16 13.29
N LEU A 164 -3.62 14.48 12.44
CA LEU A 164 -3.20 13.08 12.66
C LEU A 164 -1.97 12.96 13.58
N GLU A 165 -1.63 14.01 14.36
CA GLU A 165 -0.50 14.00 15.29
C GLU A 165 -0.61 12.83 16.28
N GLY A 166 0.44 12.01 16.36
CA GLY A 166 0.50 10.81 17.20
C GLY A 166 -0.18 9.56 16.63
N TYR A 167 -0.82 9.63 15.44
CA TYR A 167 -1.51 8.50 14.81
C TYR A 167 -0.78 7.92 13.61
N LEU A 168 0.27 8.59 13.13
CA LEU A 168 1.12 8.08 12.06
C LEU A 168 2.22 7.22 12.68
N TYR A 169 2.08 5.89 12.60
CA TYR A 169 2.96 4.96 13.32
C TYR A 169 4.41 5.01 12.79
N PRO A 170 5.43 5.03 13.67
CA PRO A 170 6.83 4.96 13.25
C PRO A 170 7.17 3.53 12.75
N ASP A 171 7.51 3.41 11.47
CA ASP A 171 7.90 2.15 10.83
C ASP A 171 8.65 2.43 9.52
N THR A 172 9.08 1.38 8.83
CA THR A 172 9.61 1.45 7.47
C THR A 172 8.51 1.13 6.47
N TYR A 173 8.18 2.10 5.64
CA TYR A 173 7.09 2.03 4.67
C TYR A 173 7.59 1.83 3.26
N ARG A 174 6.79 1.13 2.47
CA ARG A 174 6.95 1.04 1.01
C ARG A 174 5.71 1.61 0.36
N ILE A 175 5.88 2.58 -0.49
CA ILE A 175 4.80 3.26 -1.20
C ILE A 175 5.03 3.22 -2.69
N SER A 176 3.96 3.19 -3.46
CA SER A 176 4.04 3.36 -4.91
C SER A 176 4.59 4.74 -5.26
N THR A 177 5.42 4.84 -6.30
CA THR A 177 5.84 6.13 -6.88
C THR A 177 4.67 6.94 -7.44
N THR A 178 3.49 6.34 -7.59
CA THR A 178 2.25 6.99 -8.04
C THR A 178 1.26 7.25 -6.90
N ALA A 179 1.63 6.96 -5.65
CA ALA A 179 0.76 7.16 -4.49
C ALA A 179 0.50 8.66 -4.26
N ASN A 180 -0.71 8.99 -3.87
CA ASN A 180 -1.05 10.34 -3.42
C ASN A 180 -0.88 10.48 -1.90
N ALA A 181 -0.91 11.70 -1.39
CA ALA A 181 -0.71 12.01 0.03
C ALA A 181 -1.71 11.29 0.96
N GLN A 182 -2.97 11.16 0.53
CA GLN A 182 -4.01 10.49 1.32
C GLN A 182 -3.79 8.98 1.40
N GLU A 183 -3.31 8.35 0.33
CA GLU A 183 -2.94 6.93 0.32
C GLU A 183 -1.76 6.66 1.25
N ILE A 184 -0.74 7.53 1.24
CA ILE A 184 0.42 7.41 2.14
C ILE A 184 -0.02 7.53 3.60
N ALA A 185 -0.83 8.54 3.94
CA ALA A 185 -1.37 8.70 5.29
C ALA A 185 -2.22 7.48 5.72
N SER A 186 -3.02 6.93 4.80
CA SER A 186 -3.83 5.73 5.07
C SER A 186 -2.97 4.51 5.40
N ILE A 187 -1.87 4.28 4.67
CA ILE A 187 -0.93 3.18 4.95
C ILE A 187 -0.36 3.30 6.38
N MET A 188 -0.03 4.53 6.82
CA MET A 188 0.50 4.76 8.16
C MET A 188 -0.58 4.58 9.25
N LEU A 189 -1.82 5.00 8.98
CA LEU A 189 -2.98 4.78 9.85
C LEU A 189 -3.39 3.31 9.94
N ASP A 190 -3.30 2.55 8.85
CA ASP A 190 -3.54 1.11 8.85
C ASP A 190 -2.55 0.41 9.78
N ARG A 191 -1.27 0.80 9.70
CA ARG A 191 -0.23 0.25 10.57
C ARG A 191 -0.47 0.59 12.04
N PHE A 192 -0.82 1.83 12.33
CA PHE A 192 -1.23 2.26 13.68
C PHE A 192 -2.42 1.44 14.19
N SER A 193 -3.46 1.30 13.37
CA SER A 193 -4.69 0.58 13.72
C SER A 193 -4.42 -0.89 14.01
N GLN A 194 -3.62 -1.54 13.17
CA GLN A 194 -3.21 -2.92 13.38
C GLN A 194 -2.52 -3.10 14.73
N LEU A 195 -1.49 -2.32 15.01
CA LEU A 195 -0.70 -2.49 16.23
C LEU A 195 -1.46 -2.06 17.48
N TYR A 196 -2.33 -1.04 17.37
CA TYR A 196 -3.20 -0.65 18.47
C TYR A 196 -4.13 -1.78 18.89
N LEU A 197 -4.80 -2.42 17.93
CA LEU A 197 -5.72 -3.54 18.18
C LEU A 197 -4.99 -4.78 18.70
N GLU A 198 -3.82 -5.07 18.19
CA GLU A 198 -3.04 -6.24 18.60
C GLU A 198 -2.45 -6.10 20.01
N ASN A 199 -1.99 -4.91 20.39
CA ASN A 199 -1.17 -4.72 21.58
C ASN A 199 -1.83 -3.86 22.67
N VAL A 200 -2.66 -2.91 22.30
CA VAL A 200 -3.19 -1.89 23.23
C VAL A 200 -4.63 -2.20 23.64
N ASP A 201 -5.52 -2.47 22.71
CA ASP A 201 -6.96 -2.67 22.98
C ASP A 201 -7.23 -3.84 23.91
N GLN A 202 -6.38 -4.87 23.89
CA GLN A 202 -6.50 -6.06 24.74
C GLN A 202 -5.98 -5.83 26.18
N VAL A 203 -5.07 -4.87 26.37
CA VAL A 203 -4.33 -4.67 27.64
C VAL A 203 -4.79 -3.39 28.35
N VAL A 204 -5.03 -2.32 27.61
CA VAL A 204 -5.36 -1.00 28.19
C VAL A 204 -6.88 -0.84 28.34
N ARG A 205 -7.41 -1.33 29.46
CA ARG A 205 -8.81 -1.09 29.87
C ARG A 205 -8.84 -0.09 31.01
N VAL A 206 -8.57 1.18 30.70
CA VAL A 206 -8.76 2.25 31.69
C VAL A 206 -10.20 2.75 31.57
N PRO A 207 -11.04 2.58 32.61
CA PRO A 207 -12.42 3.02 32.55
C PRO A 207 -12.51 4.52 32.23
N ASN A 208 -13.41 4.90 31.32
CA ASN A 208 -13.67 6.29 30.91
C ASN A 208 -12.51 7.01 30.23
N VAL A 209 -11.53 6.28 29.66
CA VAL A 209 -10.44 6.85 28.86
C VAL A 209 -10.65 6.44 27.40
N ASN A 210 -10.67 7.42 26.50
CA ASN A 210 -10.80 7.19 25.06
C ASN A 210 -9.42 7.04 24.38
N VAL A 211 -9.42 6.62 23.10
CA VAL A 211 -8.20 6.39 22.33
C VAL A 211 -7.33 7.65 22.26
N HIS A 212 -7.93 8.81 22.04
CA HIS A 212 -7.19 10.06 21.96
C HIS A 212 -6.45 10.40 23.27
N GLN A 213 -7.08 10.18 24.41
CA GLN A 213 -6.45 10.37 25.71
C GLN A 213 -5.29 9.38 25.95
N ILE A 214 -5.42 8.13 25.47
CA ILE A 214 -4.34 7.13 25.54
C ILE A 214 -3.15 7.58 24.70
N VAL A 215 -3.39 7.96 23.43
CA VAL A 215 -2.33 8.42 22.52
C VAL A 215 -1.65 9.67 23.02
N THR A 216 -2.43 10.64 23.52
CA THR A 216 -1.90 11.87 24.13
C THR A 216 -1.01 11.56 25.36
N MET A 217 -1.47 10.68 26.24
CA MET A 217 -0.67 10.28 27.40
C MET A 217 0.62 9.57 26.97
N ALA A 218 0.53 8.69 25.99
CA ALA A 218 1.70 7.97 25.47
C ALA A 218 2.74 8.92 24.87
N SER A 219 2.32 9.94 24.12
CA SER A 219 3.23 10.96 23.56
C SER A 219 3.96 11.76 24.64
N ILE A 220 3.27 12.12 25.73
CA ILE A 220 3.86 12.82 26.86
C ILE A 220 4.88 11.91 27.58
N VAL A 221 4.50 10.67 27.87
CA VAL A 221 5.39 9.67 28.50
C VAL A 221 6.64 9.46 27.66
N GLN A 222 6.51 9.34 26.33
CA GLN A 222 7.64 9.15 25.42
C GLN A 222 8.62 10.34 25.48
N ARG A 223 8.14 11.58 25.59
CA ARG A 223 8.98 12.78 25.63
C ARG A 223 9.63 13.02 26.99
N GLU A 224 9.02 12.56 28.08
CA GLU A 224 9.54 12.68 29.44
C GLU A 224 10.49 11.54 29.83
N SER A 225 10.46 10.43 29.09
CA SER A 225 11.24 9.25 29.41
C SER A 225 12.57 9.25 28.66
N ALA A 226 13.66 9.08 29.40
CA ALA A 226 14.96 8.84 28.81
C ALA A 226 15.20 7.35 28.44
N ARG A 227 14.39 6.44 29.01
CA ARG A 227 14.56 4.98 28.87
C ARG A 227 13.20 4.28 28.83
N ILE A 228 13.10 3.23 28.03
CA ILE A 228 11.85 2.45 27.86
C ILE A 228 11.39 1.82 29.18
N ASP A 229 12.30 1.35 30.02
CA ASP A 229 11.99 0.72 31.32
C ASP A 229 11.42 1.70 32.36
N GLU A 230 11.58 3.01 32.17
CA GLU A 230 11.02 4.06 33.03
C GLU A 230 9.58 4.46 32.63
N MET A 231 9.19 4.22 31.38
CA MET A 231 7.88 4.63 30.85
C MET A 231 6.69 4.17 31.68
N PRO A 232 6.61 2.93 32.18
CA PRO A 232 5.49 2.49 33.02
C PRO A 232 5.35 3.28 34.33
N LEU A 233 6.48 3.65 34.95
CA LEU A 233 6.51 4.43 36.19
C LEU A 233 6.05 5.86 35.95
N ILE A 234 6.57 6.51 34.88
CA ILE A 234 6.19 7.87 34.48
C ILE A 234 4.69 7.90 34.14
N SER A 235 4.20 6.94 33.37
CA SER A 235 2.79 6.79 33.04
C SER A 235 1.92 6.66 34.29
N ALA A 236 2.32 5.84 35.25
CA ALA A 236 1.59 5.69 36.52
C ALA A 236 1.52 7.00 37.31
N VAL A 237 2.60 7.78 37.34
CA VAL A 237 2.62 9.11 37.98
C VAL A 237 1.64 10.06 37.31
N PHE A 238 1.62 10.15 35.98
CA PHE A 238 0.72 11.04 35.26
C PHE A 238 -0.75 10.64 35.41
N TRP A 239 -1.08 9.34 35.30
CA TRP A 239 -2.44 8.87 35.53
C TRP A 239 -2.89 9.12 36.97
N ASN A 240 -2.02 8.98 37.98
CA ASN A 240 -2.33 9.31 39.36
C ASN A 240 -2.60 10.80 39.58
N ARG A 241 -1.88 11.69 38.87
CA ARG A 241 -2.12 13.15 38.96
C ARG A 241 -3.50 13.55 38.44
N LEU A 242 -4.05 12.79 37.49
CA LEU A 242 -5.37 13.06 36.89
C LEU A 242 -6.53 12.48 37.71
N LYS A 243 -6.27 11.67 38.74
CA LYS A 243 -7.34 11.12 39.57
C LYS A 243 -8.03 12.22 40.40
N PRO A 244 -9.37 12.19 40.53
CA PRO A 244 -10.12 13.19 41.26
C PRO A 244 -9.64 13.42 42.69
N GLU A 245 -9.22 12.36 43.39
CA GLU A 245 -8.70 12.43 44.74
C GLU A 245 -7.37 13.16 44.87
N ASN A 246 -6.60 13.24 43.81
CA ASN A 246 -5.26 13.85 43.79
C ASN A 246 -5.24 15.26 43.17
N VAL A 247 -6.38 15.72 42.62
CA VAL A 247 -6.47 17.02 41.89
C VAL A 247 -6.05 18.20 42.76
N ALA A 248 -6.38 18.20 44.06
CA ALA A 248 -6.02 19.28 44.99
C ALA A 248 -4.48 19.36 45.20
N GLU A 249 -3.80 18.22 45.25
CA GLU A 249 -2.35 18.14 45.49
C GLU A 249 -1.53 18.42 44.22
N THR A 250 -2.12 18.21 43.03
CA THR A 250 -1.46 18.34 41.73
C THR A 250 -1.73 19.68 41.03
N GLY A 251 -2.21 20.69 41.76
CA GLY A 251 -2.50 22.02 41.19
C GLY A 251 -3.64 22.01 40.17
N ASN A 252 -4.79 21.47 40.53
CA ASN A 252 -6.00 21.30 39.72
C ASN A 252 -5.86 20.26 38.56
N GLY A 253 -5.21 19.12 38.81
CA GLY A 253 -5.11 18.05 37.86
C GLY A 253 -4.17 18.33 36.68
N ARG A 254 -3.18 19.18 36.89
CA ARG A 254 -2.15 19.43 35.88
C ARG A 254 -1.09 18.35 35.88
N LEU A 255 -0.73 17.89 34.68
CA LEU A 255 0.36 16.89 34.52
C LEU A 255 1.70 17.41 34.97
N GLN A 256 1.98 18.72 34.83
CA GLN A 256 3.27 19.35 35.13
C GLN A 256 4.40 18.69 34.34
N ALA A 257 4.16 18.46 33.06
CA ALA A 257 5.09 17.86 32.11
C ALA A 257 5.66 18.97 31.22
N ASP A 258 6.98 19.13 31.21
CA ASP A 258 7.67 20.15 30.42
C ASP A 258 7.45 19.92 28.92
N ALA A 259 7.31 18.65 28.50
CA ALA A 259 7.02 18.26 27.14
C ALA A 259 5.74 18.93 26.58
N THR A 260 4.70 19.12 27.40
CA THR A 260 3.46 19.79 26.97
C THR A 260 3.66 21.29 26.70
N VAL A 261 4.52 21.93 27.47
CA VAL A 261 4.88 23.34 27.28
C VAL A 261 5.73 23.51 26.04
N GLN A 262 6.72 22.66 25.85
CA GLN A 262 7.58 22.67 24.66
C GLN A 262 6.77 22.45 23.39
N TYR A 263 5.84 21.48 23.40
CA TYR A 263 4.95 21.22 22.26
C TYR A 263 4.10 22.47 21.92
N ALA A 264 3.49 23.10 22.93
CA ALA A 264 2.66 24.28 22.74
C ALA A 264 3.43 25.50 22.22
N LEU A 265 4.73 25.60 22.54
CA LEU A 265 5.62 26.66 22.07
C LEU A 265 6.28 26.35 20.70
N GLY A 266 6.06 25.16 20.14
CA GLY A 266 6.64 24.76 18.86
C GLY A 266 8.13 24.37 18.95
N PHE A 267 8.67 24.10 20.15
CA PHE A 267 10.03 23.58 20.30
C PHE A 267 10.04 22.06 20.08
N SER A 268 10.96 21.60 19.25
CA SER A 268 11.26 20.17 19.00
C SER A 268 12.30 19.63 19.97
#